data_93a8411ed56c789c6b8244b1703f8440
#
_entry.id   93a8411ed56c789c6b8244b1703f8440
#
_cell.length_a   1.000
_cell.length_b   1.000
_cell.length_c   1.000
_cell.angle_alpha   90.00
_cell.angle_beta   90.00
_cell.angle_gamma   90.00
#
_symmetry.space_group_name_H-M   'P 1'
#
loop_
_entity.id
_entity.type
_entity.pdbx_description
1 polymer ?
#
loop_
_entity_poly.entity_id
_entity_poly.type
_entity_poly.pdbx_seq_one_letter_code
_entity_poly.pdbx_strand_id
1 'polypeptide(L)'
;QAGMPDEADNYYKEAWKLEPMLPVGIIRHLVITEAAYYESKEEYEKALDVYDRFFKGKAPQSNRGLYIDAMRNKAELYVMMGKEQEAFKQFANVYAYVKSVFNKNYPKEIDRLCTRFQADRLKFMNEHRRTLSNRYYVPGIAVCVLVLFYLIFLSWKKIFKLKESKRKQEEMRRKAENAIRKKNMFLSNMSHEVRTPLNAIVGFSTLLASEEDMGMDDDSRKQACEIIRVNSHQLLKLINDILDLSDFEEDNIHFNMKEHDAVKICNEVIETIRASYKLNVRLEFETALASLKLETDDSRLRQVLINLLVNAVKFTKEGSVVLKLEKANDGTALFSVADTGCGIPKEKQKLIFERFEKLNEFVQGTGLGLSICRLIVTFVGGKIWIDGDYTRGARFCFTHPLKYKSTLL
;
A
#
# COMPACT_ATOMS: atom_id res chain seq x y z
N GLN A 1 34.27 36.41 -47.91
CA GLN A 1 34.72 35.47 -46.86
C GLN A 1 34.76 36.15 -45.44
N ALA A 2 34.41 37.42 -45.32
CA ALA A 2 34.44 38.19 -44.07
C ALA A 2 33.07 38.20 -43.34
N GLY A 3 32.13 37.33 -43.64
CA GLY A 3 30.87 37.22 -42.93
C GLY A 3 29.84 38.33 -43.22
N MET A 4 29.98 39.03 -44.32
CA MET A 4 29.07 40.13 -44.73
C MET A 4 28.37 39.78 -46.07
N PRO A 5 27.31 38.99 -46.07
CA PRO A 5 26.67 38.46 -47.30
C PRO A 5 26.06 39.58 -48.20
N ASP A 6 25.56 40.66 -47.59
CA ASP A 6 24.91 41.73 -48.34
C ASP A 6 25.91 42.62 -49.11
N GLU A 7 27.12 42.80 -48.56
CA GLU A 7 28.18 43.52 -49.23
C GLU A 7 28.76 42.67 -50.39
N ALA A 8 28.88 41.37 -50.19
CA ALA A 8 29.34 40.45 -51.23
C ALA A 8 28.39 40.46 -52.46
N ASP A 9 27.11 40.56 -52.23
CA ASP A 9 26.08 40.69 -53.29
C ASP A 9 26.25 41.95 -54.13
N ASN A 10 26.60 43.05 -53.48
CA ASN A 10 26.81 44.32 -54.15
C ASN A 10 28.11 44.32 -55.00
N TYR A 11 29.21 43.86 -54.43
CA TYR A 11 30.47 43.72 -55.15
C TYR A 11 30.41 42.75 -56.30
N TYR A 12 29.68 41.67 -56.13
CA TYR A 12 29.44 40.73 -57.20
C TYR A 12 28.67 41.33 -58.39
N LYS A 13 27.58 42.04 -58.15
CA LYS A 13 26.83 42.73 -59.18
C LYS A 13 27.62 43.83 -59.90
N GLU A 14 28.48 44.57 -59.17
CA GLU A 14 29.35 45.57 -59.79
C GLU A 14 30.44 44.91 -60.64
N ALA A 15 31.06 43.81 -60.19
CA ALA A 15 32.07 43.11 -60.97
C ALA A 15 31.52 42.60 -62.32
N TRP A 16 30.29 42.08 -62.34
CA TRP A 16 29.63 41.63 -63.56
C TRP A 16 29.28 42.75 -64.54
N LYS A 17 29.05 43.98 -64.11
CA LYS A 17 28.86 45.12 -64.97
C LYS A 17 30.14 45.47 -65.79
N LEU A 18 31.29 45.11 -65.30
CA LEU A 18 32.59 45.32 -65.95
C LEU A 18 33.02 44.19 -66.87
N GLU A 19 32.28 43.02 -66.92
CA GLU A 19 32.64 41.84 -67.69
C GLU A 19 32.98 42.18 -69.19
N PRO A 20 32.20 43.01 -69.92
CA PRO A 20 32.47 43.30 -71.32
C PRO A 20 33.81 44.01 -71.56
N MET A 21 34.42 44.58 -70.52
CA MET A 21 35.66 45.37 -70.59
C MET A 21 36.88 44.57 -70.10
N LEU A 22 36.69 43.36 -69.57
CA LEU A 22 37.74 42.60 -68.90
C LEU A 22 38.44 41.63 -69.83
N PRO A 23 39.76 41.42 -69.67
CA PRO A 23 40.47 40.35 -70.39
C PRO A 23 39.95 38.98 -70.06
N VAL A 24 39.95 38.07 -71.03
CA VAL A 24 39.43 36.66 -70.88
C VAL A 24 39.99 35.92 -69.66
N GLY A 25 41.23 36.23 -69.27
CA GLY A 25 41.85 35.64 -68.09
C GLY A 25 41.20 36.09 -66.78
N ILE A 26 40.79 37.33 -66.69
CA ILE A 26 40.12 37.88 -65.51
C ILE A 26 38.67 37.40 -65.44
N ILE A 27 37.97 37.30 -66.59
CA ILE A 27 36.62 36.77 -66.66
C ILE A 27 36.53 35.33 -66.09
N ARG A 28 37.58 34.50 -66.34
CA ARG A 28 37.65 33.14 -65.78
C ARG A 28 37.78 33.13 -64.28
N HIS A 29 38.53 34.05 -63.69
CA HIS A 29 38.55 34.19 -62.22
C HIS A 29 37.24 34.64 -61.66
N LEU A 30 36.55 35.56 -62.36
CA LEU A 30 35.25 36.06 -61.98
C LEU A 30 34.19 34.91 -61.92
N VAL A 31 34.21 33.99 -62.90
CA VAL A 31 33.30 32.83 -62.92
C VAL A 31 33.54 31.89 -61.75
N ILE A 32 34.79 31.67 -61.33
CA ILE A 32 35.10 30.84 -60.15
C ILE A 32 34.62 31.54 -58.87
N THR A 33 34.78 32.85 -58.78
CA THR A 33 34.30 33.64 -57.66
C THR A 33 32.75 33.64 -57.59
N GLU A 34 32.07 33.67 -58.74
CA GLU A 34 30.61 33.49 -58.85
C GLU A 34 30.18 32.12 -58.27
N ALA A 35 30.86 31.04 -58.63
CA ALA A 35 30.54 29.75 -58.10
C ALA A 35 30.74 29.68 -56.58
N ALA A 36 31.85 30.19 -56.08
CA ALA A 36 32.11 30.26 -54.62
C ALA A 36 31.09 31.12 -53.88
N TYR A 37 30.54 32.16 -54.48
CA TYR A 37 29.45 32.96 -53.91
C TYR A 37 28.18 32.13 -53.76
N TYR A 38 27.76 31.38 -54.78
CA TYR A 38 26.58 30.49 -54.67
C TYR A 38 26.82 29.34 -53.68
N GLU A 39 28.03 28.81 -53.60
CA GLU A 39 28.43 27.80 -52.62
C GLU A 39 28.25 28.33 -51.15
N SER A 40 28.65 29.59 -50.92
CA SER A 40 28.50 30.24 -49.59
C SER A 40 27.07 30.45 -49.15
N LYS A 41 26.16 30.51 -50.12
CA LYS A 41 24.68 30.61 -49.89
C LYS A 41 23.99 29.26 -49.89
N GLU A 42 24.72 28.14 -49.96
CA GLU A 42 24.16 26.79 -50.10
C GLU A 42 23.30 26.56 -51.35
N GLU A 43 23.40 27.48 -52.35
CA GLU A 43 22.68 27.40 -53.63
C GLU A 43 23.44 26.53 -54.64
N TYR A 44 23.69 25.28 -54.26
CA TYR A 44 24.63 24.34 -54.94
C TYR A 44 24.28 24.08 -56.42
N GLU A 45 23.01 24.01 -56.78
CA GLU A 45 22.58 23.82 -58.19
C GLU A 45 22.99 25.02 -59.07
N LYS A 46 22.93 26.26 -58.55
CA LYS A 46 23.39 27.45 -59.28
C LYS A 46 24.91 27.47 -59.41
N ALA A 47 25.63 27.06 -58.39
CA ALA A 47 27.09 26.93 -58.42
C ALA A 47 27.51 25.89 -59.49
N LEU A 48 26.77 24.76 -59.61
CA LEU A 48 27.03 23.77 -60.68
C LEU A 48 26.86 24.33 -62.06
N ASP A 49 25.79 25.10 -62.27
CA ASP A 49 25.47 25.73 -63.55
C ASP A 49 26.58 26.72 -63.97
N VAL A 50 27.18 27.43 -63.00
CA VAL A 50 28.34 28.30 -63.25
C VAL A 50 29.55 27.48 -63.66
N TYR A 51 29.86 26.39 -63.00
CA TYR A 51 30.94 25.51 -63.41
C TYR A 51 30.68 24.89 -64.79
N ASP A 52 29.45 24.47 -65.09
CA ASP A 52 29.10 23.93 -66.40
C ASP A 52 29.24 24.94 -67.51
N ARG A 53 28.93 26.21 -67.28
CA ARG A 53 29.21 27.32 -68.24
C ARG A 53 30.69 27.50 -68.44
N PHE A 54 31.54 27.41 -67.37
CA PHE A 54 32.98 27.54 -67.43
C PHE A 54 33.63 26.42 -68.27
N PHE A 55 33.11 25.21 -68.26
CA PHE A 55 33.62 24.05 -68.97
C PHE A 55 33.06 23.87 -70.42
N LYS A 56 32.09 24.67 -70.85
CA LYS A 56 31.54 24.58 -72.24
C LYS A 56 32.54 24.93 -73.35
N GLY A 57 33.72 25.50 -73.01
CA GLY A 57 34.76 25.81 -73.98
C GLY A 57 35.86 24.73 -74.05
N LYS A 58 36.77 24.86 -75.08
CA LYS A 58 37.99 24.01 -75.13
C LYS A 58 38.87 24.30 -73.90
N ALA A 59 39.45 23.24 -73.34
CA ALA A 59 40.41 23.36 -72.21
C ALA A 59 41.52 24.36 -72.59
N PRO A 60 41.83 25.35 -71.76
CA PRO A 60 42.79 26.40 -72.10
C PRO A 60 44.17 25.89 -72.12
N GLN A 61 44.97 26.37 -73.12
CA GLN A 61 46.43 26.11 -73.16
C GLN A 61 47.21 26.95 -72.14
N SER A 62 46.68 28.08 -71.72
CA SER A 62 47.16 28.97 -70.61
C SER A 62 46.22 28.87 -69.41
N ASN A 63 46.74 29.07 -68.16
CA ASN A 63 46.00 28.98 -66.91
C ASN A 63 45.46 27.56 -66.60
N ARG A 64 46.21 26.55 -66.87
CA ARG A 64 45.83 25.15 -66.56
C ARG A 64 45.56 24.86 -65.08
N GLY A 65 46.24 25.59 -64.19
CA GLY A 65 46.00 25.49 -62.77
C GLY A 65 44.56 25.86 -62.35
N LEU A 66 44.09 26.99 -62.88
CA LEU A 66 42.71 27.51 -62.62
C LEU A 66 41.64 26.53 -63.14
N TYR A 67 41.91 25.87 -64.28
CA TYR A 67 41.00 24.87 -64.82
C TYR A 67 40.92 23.61 -63.95
N ILE A 68 42.07 23.19 -63.39
CA ILE A 68 42.15 22.04 -62.46
C ILE A 68 41.42 22.37 -61.15
N ASP A 69 41.64 23.59 -60.64
CA ASP A 69 40.94 24.04 -59.40
C ASP A 69 39.44 24.11 -59.58
N ALA A 70 38.96 24.62 -60.70
CA ALA A 70 37.52 24.64 -61.05
C ALA A 70 36.94 23.20 -61.14
N MET A 71 37.67 22.27 -61.82
CA MET A 71 37.25 20.88 -61.87
C MET A 71 37.19 20.22 -60.49
N ARG A 72 38.15 20.51 -59.60
CA ARG A 72 38.19 20.03 -58.23
C ARG A 72 37.02 20.56 -57.45
N ASN A 73 36.82 21.88 -57.42
CA ASN A 73 35.72 22.52 -56.69
C ASN A 73 34.35 22.00 -57.15
N LYS A 74 34.18 21.76 -58.46
CA LYS A 74 32.93 21.13 -58.97
C LYS A 74 32.76 19.70 -58.41
N ALA A 75 33.83 18.92 -58.25
CA ALA A 75 33.77 17.60 -57.68
C ALA A 75 33.40 17.66 -56.17
N GLU A 76 34.00 18.63 -55.44
CA GLU A 76 33.70 18.87 -54.02
C GLU A 76 32.25 19.30 -53.84
N LEU A 77 31.71 20.09 -54.71
CA LEU A 77 30.32 20.51 -54.72
C LEU A 77 29.34 19.31 -54.82
N TYR A 78 29.61 18.33 -55.68
CA TYR A 78 28.85 17.10 -55.74
C TYR A 78 28.88 16.31 -54.46
N VAL A 79 30.03 16.34 -53.74
CA VAL A 79 30.10 15.71 -52.43
C VAL A 79 29.22 16.42 -51.42
N MET A 80 29.23 17.77 -51.38
CA MET A 80 28.37 18.58 -50.49
C MET A 80 26.89 18.31 -50.73
N MET A 81 26.49 18.05 -52.00
CA MET A 81 25.14 17.70 -52.38
C MET A 81 24.77 16.22 -52.10
N GLY A 82 25.67 15.40 -51.60
CA GLY A 82 25.46 13.97 -51.37
C GLY A 82 25.37 13.13 -52.67
N LYS A 83 25.76 13.70 -53.81
CA LYS A 83 25.78 13.01 -55.12
C LYS A 83 27.10 12.29 -55.31
N GLU A 84 27.33 11.18 -54.60
CA GLU A 84 28.60 10.47 -54.51
C GLU A 84 29.10 9.91 -55.87
N GLN A 85 28.20 9.42 -56.71
CA GLN A 85 28.57 8.86 -58.02
C GLN A 85 29.07 9.95 -59.00
N GLU A 86 28.41 11.08 -59.00
CA GLU A 86 28.78 12.25 -59.80
C GLU A 86 30.10 12.84 -59.31
N ALA A 87 30.29 12.94 -57.99
CA ALA A 87 31.55 13.38 -57.41
C ALA A 87 32.70 12.46 -57.83
N PHE A 88 32.50 11.14 -57.74
CA PHE A 88 33.51 10.18 -58.17
C PHE A 88 33.91 10.37 -59.64
N LYS A 89 32.91 10.50 -60.53
CA LYS A 89 33.14 10.73 -61.98
C LYS A 89 33.93 12.02 -62.21
N GLN A 90 33.61 13.08 -61.49
CA GLN A 90 34.32 14.36 -61.65
C GLN A 90 35.79 14.26 -61.12
N PHE A 91 36.04 13.63 -59.99
CA PHE A 91 37.39 13.41 -59.51
C PHE A 91 38.21 12.54 -60.47
N ALA A 92 37.60 11.51 -61.10
CA ALA A 92 38.25 10.73 -62.14
C ALA A 92 38.61 11.58 -63.38
N ASN A 93 37.75 12.51 -63.76
CA ASN A 93 38.01 13.47 -64.84
C ASN A 93 39.19 14.42 -64.51
N VAL A 94 39.20 14.95 -63.24
CA VAL A 94 40.33 15.77 -62.75
C VAL A 94 41.63 15.00 -62.89
N TYR A 95 41.65 13.74 -62.39
CA TYR A 95 42.81 12.86 -62.46
C TYR A 95 43.27 12.64 -63.93
N ALA A 96 42.34 12.29 -64.81
CA ALA A 96 42.64 12.04 -66.20
C ALA A 96 43.24 13.28 -66.91
N TYR A 97 42.71 14.45 -66.63
CA TYR A 97 43.15 15.71 -67.13
C TYR A 97 44.59 16.05 -66.65
N VAL A 98 44.76 16.02 -65.34
CA VAL A 98 46.11 16.26 -64.72
C VAL A 98 47.16 15.31 -65.28
N LYS A 99 46.82 14.02 -65.42
CA LYS A 99 47.68 13.03 -66.00
C LYS A 99 48.03 13.34 -67.47
N SER A 100 47.07 13.77 -68.27
CA SER A 100 47.29 14.09 -69.72
C SER A 100 48.18 15.30 -69.88
N VAL A 101 48.08 16.30 -68.98
CA VAL A 101 48.81 17.58 -69.07
C VAL A 101 50.24 17.50 -68.51
N PHE A 102 50.48 16.73 -67.47
CA PHE A 102 51.72 16.77 -66.68
C PHE A 102 52.57 15.48 -66.79
N ASN A 103 52.02 14.36 -67.31
CA ASN A 103 52.68 13.06 -67.26
C ASN A 103 53.98 12.96 -67.94
N LYS A 104 54.29 13.84 -68.92
CA LYS A 104 55.56 13.83 -69.68
C LYS A 104 56.74 14.36 -68.87
N ASN A 105 56.53 15.30 -68.00
CA ASN A 105 57.65 16.06 -67.37
C ASN A 105 57.76 15.86 -65.83
N TYR A 106 56.71 15.37 -65.11
CA TYR A 106 56.74 15.30 -63.64
C TYR A 106 55.96 14.09 -63.08
N PRO A 107 56.30 12.85 -63.39
CA PRO A 107 55.51 11.69 -63.00
C PRO A 107 55.39 11.48 -61.47
N LYS A 108 56.47 11.79 -60.70
CA LYS A 108 56.47 11.64 -59.24
C LYS A 108 55.66 12.68 -58.51
N GLU A 109 55.52 13.92 -59.04
CA GLU A 109 54.70 14.98 -58.44
C GLU A 109 53.23 14.75 -58.67
N ILE A 110 52.83 14.20 -59.81
CA ILE A 110 51.48 13.80 -60.14
C ILE A 110 51.00 12.69 -59.18
N ASP A 111 51.86 11.70 -58.95
CA ASP A 111 51.52 10.62 -58.03
C ASP A 111 51.32 11.11 -56.59
N ARG A 112 52.15 12.04 -56.14
CA ARG A 112 51.99 12.70 -54.84
C ARG A 112 50.67 13.54 -54.76
N LEU A 113 50.34 14.28 -55.81
CA LEU A 113 49.10 15.02 -55.92
C LEU A 113 47.90 14.10 -55.90
N CYS A 114 47.91 13.01 -56.65
CA CYS A 114 46.84 12.02 -56.68
C CYS A 114 46.62 11.36 -55.31
N THR A 115 47.70 11.05 -54.60
CA THR A 115 47.65 10.46 -53.26
C THR A 115 47.05 11.46 -52.25
N ARG A 116 47.42 12.75 -52.35
CA ARG A 116 46.81 13.82 -51.55
C ARG A 116 45.31 13.96 -51.82
N PHE A 117 44.90 14.00 -53.08
CA PHE A 117 43.48 14.08 -53.43
C PHE A 117 42.65 12.91 -52.92
N GLN A 118 43.20 11.70 -52.94
CA GLN A 118 42.51 10.53 -52.37
C GLN A 118 42.41 10.64 -50.85
N ALA A 119 43.44 11.13 -50.17
CA ALA A 119 43.46 11.30 -48.74
C ALA A 119 42.47 12.40 -48.27
N ASP A 120 42.42 13.54 -48.98
CA ASP A 120 41.52 14.63 -48.69
C ASP A 120 40.03 14.25 -48.92
N ARG A 121 39.79 13.47 -49.97
CA ARG A 121 38.50 12.86 -50.28
C ARG A 121 38.01 11.95 -49.14
N LEU A 122 38.87 11.04 -48.67
CA LEU A 122 38.54 10.12 -47.58
C LEU A 122 38.25 10.88 -46.27
N LYS A 123 39.01 11.93 -45.99
CA LYS A 123 38.74 12.79 -44.82
C LYS A 123 37.36 13.46 -44.93
N PHE A 124 37.06 14.08 -46.05
CA PHE A 124 35.80 14.77 -46.27
C PHE A 124 34.59 13.81 -46.17
N MET A 125 34.67 12.64 -46.79
CA MET A 125 33.60 11.62 -46.70
C MET A 125 33.41 11.13 -45.26
N ASN A 126 34.49 10.96 -44.50
CA ASN A 126 34.40 10.53 -43.11
C ASN A 126 33.83 11.60 -42.20
N GLU A 127 34.16 12.88 -42.42
CA GLU A 127 33.59 14.01 -41.69
C GLU A 127 32.09 14.17 -41.98
N HIS A 128 31.67 14.09 -43.25
CA HIS A 128 30.27 14.16 -43.64
C HIS A 128 29.48 12.98 -43.06
N ARG A 129 30.03 11.76 -43.07
CA ARG A 129 29.42 10.59 -42.46
C ARG A 129 29.27 10.73 -40.94
N ARG A 130 30.27 11.34 -40.26
CA ARG A 130 30.21 11.64 -38.81
C ARG A 130 29.13 12.67 -38.47
N THR A 131 28.99 13.72 -39.26
CA THR A 131 27.98 14.75 -39.00
C THR A 131 26.55 14.22 -39.19
N LEU A 132 26.30 13.41 -40.22
CA LEU A 132 25.02 12.74 -40.43
C LEU A 132 24.71 11.75 -39.30
N SER A 133 25.72 10.97 -38.89
CA SER A 133 25.57 10.05 -37.75
C SER A 133 25.15 10.77 -36.46
N ASN A 134 25.87 11.82 -36.10
CA ASN A 134 25.57 12.59 -34.89
C ASN A 134 24.22 13.31 -34.96
N ARG A 135 23.81 13.79 -36.13
CA ARG A 135 22.58 14.56 -36.29
C ARG A 135 21.30 13.72 -36.23
N TYR A 136 21.35 12.47 -36.68
CA TYR A 136 20.15 11.63 -36.80
C TYR A 136 20.18 10.39 -35.91
N TYR A 137 21.27 9.66 -35.81
CA TYR A 137 21.33 8.41 -35.04
C TYR A 137 21.39 8.65 -33.53
N VAL A 138 22.16 9.63 -33.08
CA VAL A 138 22.28 9.89 -31.64
C VAL A 138 20.95 10.34 -31.01
N PRO A 139 20.21 11.32 -31.59
CA PRO A 139 18.88 11.68 -31.09
C PRO A 139 17.88 10.52 -31.19
N GLY A 140 17.92 9.74 -32.25
CA GLY A 140 17.06 8.56 -32.42
C GLY A 140 17.24 7.52 -31.32
N ILE A 141 18.50 7.20 -31.00
CA ILE A 141 18.82 6.29 -29.90
C ILE A 141 18.37 6.87 -28.57
N ALA A 142 18.59 8.16 -28.33
CA ALA A 142 18.15 8.82 -27.11
C ALA A 142 16.62 8.74 -26.91
N VAL A 143 15.84 8.95 -27.96
CA VAL A 143 14.38 8.79 -27.94
C VAL A 143 13.99 7.35 -27.61
N CYS A 144 14.62 6.36 -28.26
CA CYS A 144 14.37 4.93 -27.98
C CYS A 144 14.66 4.58 -26.51
N VAL A 145 15.77 5.08 -25.96
CA VAL A 145 16.11 4.87 -24.55
C VAL A 145 15.06 5.49 -23.62
N LEU A 146 14.60 6.71 -23.90
CA LEU A 146 13.55 7.37 -23.12
C LEU A 146 12.22 6.59 -23.16
N VAL A 147 11.84 6.08 -24.33
CA VAL A 147 10.64 5.24 -24.48
C VAL A 147 10.78 3.94 -23.66
N LEU A 148 11.94 3.29 -23.70
CA LEU A 148 12.20 2.10 -22.89
C LEU A 148 12.12 2.40 -21.39
N PHE A 149 12.71 3.49 -20.93
CA PHE A 149 12.61 3.93 -19.53
C PHE A 149 11.15 4.19 -19.13
N TYR A 150 10.38 4.83 -19.99
CA TYR A 150 8.95 5.07 -19.74
C TYR A 150 8.16 3.77 -19.64
N LEU A 151 8.39 2.79 -20.51
CA LEU A 151 7.74 1.47 -20.46
C LEU A 151 8.13 0.70 -19.19
N ILE A 152 9.40 0.75 -18.79
CA ILE A 152 9.88 0.15 -17.53
C ILE A 152 9.18 0.82 -16.32
N PHE A 153 9.07 2.15 -16.33
CA PHE A 153 8.38 2.89 -15.28
C PHE A 153 6.90 2.52 -15.16
N LEU A 154 6.18 2.39 -16.30
CA LEU A 154 4.79 1.95 -16.33
C LEU A 154 4.64 0.52 -15.78
N SER A 155 5.53 -0.37 -16.17
CA SER A 155 5.55 -1.76 -15.70
C SER A 155 5.81 -1.83 -14.20
N TRP A 156 6.77 -1.06 -13.70
CA TRP A 156 7.08 -0.97 -12.27
C TRP A 156 5.89 -0.44 -11.45
N LYS A 157 5.22 0.61 -11.94
CA LYS A 157 4.00 1.16 -11.32
C LYS A 157 2.88 0.11 -11.25
N LYS A 158 2.71 -0.68 -12.31
CA LYS A 158 1.73 -1.77 -12.39
C LYS A 158 2.04 -2.89 -11.38
N ILE A 159 3.31 -3.30 -11.30
CA ILE A 159 3.78 -4.31 -10.34
C ILE A 159 3.60 -3.83 -8.89
N PHE A 160 3.92 -2.57 -8.60
CA PHE A 160 3.75 -1.99 -7.27
C PHE A 160 2.28 -2.00 -6.83
N LYS A 161 1.37 -1.56 -7.72
CA LYS A 161 -0.08 -1.58 -7.46
C LYS A 161 -0.62 -3.00 -7.24
N LEU A 162 -0.10 -3.96 -8.00
CA LEU A 162 -0.48 -5.37 -7.88
C LEU A 162 -0.01 -5.96 -6.54
N LYS A 163 1.22 -5.65 -6.10
CA LYS A 163 1.76 -6.07 -4.80
C LYS A 163 0.93 -5.50 -3.64
N GLU A 164 0.55 -4.23 -3.72
CA GLU A 164 -0.29 -3.60 -2.68
C GLU A 164 -1.67 -4.25 -2.61
N SER A 165 -2.30 -4.51 -3.76
CA SER A 165 -3.59 -5.21 -3.83
C SER A 165 -3.50 -6.62 -3.25
N LYS A 166 -2.47 -7.40 -3.59
CA LYS A 166 -2.24 -8.74 -3.02
C LYS A 166 -2.06 -8.68 -1.50
N ARG A 167 -1.29 -7.71 -0.99
CA ARG A 167 -1.08 -7.55 0.46
C ARG A 167 -2.39 -7.27 1.20
N LYS A 168 -3.25 -6.39 0.65
CA LYS A 168 -4.59 -6.13 1.21
C LYS A 168 -5.47 -7.38 1.19
N GLN A 169 -5.44 -8.13 0.10
CA GLN A 169 -6.21 -9.38 -0.03
C GLN A 169 -5.74 -10.44 0.96
N GLU A 170 -4.44 -10.63 1.14
CA GLU A 170 -3.88 -11.56 2.13
C GLU A 170 -4.23 -11.15 3.56
N GLU A 171 -4.20 -9.84 3.86
CA GLU A 171 -4.59 -9.34 5.17
C GLU A 171 -6.08 -9.58 5.46
N MET A 172 -6.97 -9.31 4.48
CA MET A 172 -8.39 -9.60 4.59
C MET A 172 -8.66 -11.10 4.73
N ARG A 173 -7.97 -11.95 3.95
CA ARG A 173 -8.04 -13.40 4.06
C ARG A 173 -7.63 -13.89 5.45
N ARG A 174 -6.51 -13.39 5.98
CA ARG A 174 -6.02 -13.73 7.31
C ARG A 174 -7.02 -13.31 8.41
N LYS A 175 -7.64 -12.14 8.27
CA LYS A 175 -8.71 -11.69 9.19
C LYS A 175 -9.92 -12.63 9.14
N ALA A 176 -10.35 -13.02 7.94
CA ALA A 176 -11.45 -13.95 7.73
C ALA A 176 -11.15 -15.35 8.29
N GLU A 177 -9.96 -15.91 8.01
CA GLU A 177 -9.52 -17.20 8.56
C GLU A 177 -9.48 -17.19 10.09
N ASN A 178 -8.97 -16.12 10.69
CA ASN A 178 -8.96 -15.95 12.14
C ASN A 178 -10.38 -15.86 12.73
N ALA A 179 -11.30 -15.17 12.05
CA ALA A 179 -12.70 -15.09 12.48
C ALA A 179 -13.39 -16.47 12.43
N ILE A 180 -13.18 -17.22 11.33
CA ILE A 180 -13.70 -18.59 11.19
C ILE A 180 -13.12 -19.49 12.27
N ARG A 181 -11.81 -19.42 12.53
CA ARG A 181 -11.16 -20.21 13.58
C ARG A 181 -11.73 -19.91 14.95
N LYS A 182 -11.94 -18.62 15.28
CA LYS A 182 -12.57 -18.22 16.54
C LYS A 182 -14.00 -18.74 16.65
N LYS A 183 -14.78 -18.67 15.56
CA LYS A 183 -16.15 -19.21 15.51
C LYS A 183 -16.17 -20.74 15.73
N ASN A 184 -15.26 -21.49 15.10
CA ASN A 184 -15.18 -22.93 15.27
C ASN A 184 -14.76 -23.33 16.69
N MET A 185 -13.80 -22.61 17.28
CA MET A 185 -13.45 -22.79 18.69
C MET A 185 -14.64 -22.51 19.62
N PHE A 186 -15.41 -21.45 19.35
CA PHE A 186 -16.62 -21.12 20.10
C PHE A 186 -17.62 -22.29 20.07
N LEU A 187 -17.95 -22.81 18.86
CA LEU A 187 -18.88 -23.92 18.71
C LEU A 187 -18.38 -25.21 19.38
N SER A 188 -17.09 -25.48 19.29
CA SER A 188 -16.48 -26.66 19.95
C SER A 188 -16.60 -26.57 21.46
N ASN A 189 -16.24 -25.39 22.02
CA ASN A 189 -16.33 -25.16 23.48
C ASN A 189 -17.78 -25.24 23.98
N MET A 190 -18.72 -24.63 23.22
CA MET A 190 -20.16 -24.74 23.55
C MET A 190 -20.61 -26.17 23.62
N SER A 191 -20.27 -27.00 22.60
CA SER A 191 -20.65 -28.39 22.55
C SER A 191 -20.13 -29.16 23.76
N HIS A 192 -18.92 -28.85 24.20
CA HIS A 192 -18.33 -29.48 25.40
C HIS A 192 -19.04 -29.03 26.67
N GLU A 193 -19.27 -27.71 26.85
CA GLU A 193 -19.91 -27.15 28.04
C GLU A 193 -21.40 -27.53 28.17
N VAL A 194 -22.10 -27.82 27.05
CA VAL A 194 -23.47 -28.39 27.03
C VAL A 194 -23.45 -29.87 27.38
N ARG A 195 -22.50 -30.65 26.85
CA ARG A 195 -22.46 -32.12 27.00
C ARG A 195 -22.26 -32.54 28.47
N THR A 196 -21.42 -31.86 29.20
CA THR A 196 -21.08 -32.19 30.58
C THR A 196 -22.29 -32.20 31.50
N PRO A 197 -23.08 -31.09 31.67
CA PRO A 197 -24.28 -31.13 32.50
C PRO A 197 -25.39 -32.04 31.95
N LEU A 198 -25.52 -32.13 30.62
CA LEU A 198 -26.50 -33.01 29.99
C LEU A 198 -26.23 -34.49 30.34
N ASN A 199 -24.98 -34.95 30.24
CA ASN A 199 -24.60 -36.31 30.62
C ASN A 199 -24.84 -36.59 32.09
N ALA A 200 -24.59 -35.62 32.98
CA ALA A 200 -24.92 -35.75 34.39
C ALA A 200 -26.42 -35.89 34.63
N ILE A 201 -27.25 -35.03 33.99
CA ILE A 201 -28.70 -35.14 34.07
C ILE A 201 -29.18 -36.51 33.58
N VAL A 202 -28.76 -36.95 32.39
CA VAL A 202 -29.19 -38.22 31.81
C VAL A 202 -28.70 -39.39 32.67
N GLY A 203 -27.44 -39.41 33.10
CA GLY A 203 -26.88 -40.47 33.93
C GLY A 203 -27.62 -40.65 35.25
N PHE A 204 -27.82 -39.57 36.02
CA PHE A 204 -28.49 -39.64 37.30
C PHE A 204 -30.05 -39.88 37.14
N SER A 205 -30.65 -39.39 36.07
CA SER A 205 -32.05 -39.69 35.75
C SER A 205 -32.23 -41.20 35.43
N THR A 206 -31.29 -41.78 34.66
CA THR A 206 -31.29 -43.24 34.34
C THR A 206 -31.12 -44.06 35.62
N LEU A 207 -30.22 -43.65 36.52
CA LEU A 207 -30.03 -44.32 37.81
C LEU A 207 -31.29 -44.27 38.69
N LEU A 208 -32.02 -43.13 38.70
CA LEU A 208 -33.27 -43.00 39.44
C LEU A 208 -34.44 -43.74 38.79
N ALA A 209 -34.40 -44.02 37.48
CA ALA A 209 -35.44 -44.71 36.72
C ALA A 209 -35.23 -46.24 36.63
N SER A 210 -34.05 -46.77 37.00
CA SER A 210 -33.81 -48.22 36.99
C SER A 210 -34.63 -48.86 38.10
N GLU A 211 -35.55 -49.76 37.72
CA GLU A 211 -36.47 -50.50 38.60
C GLU A 211 -35.81 -51.59 39.44
N GLU A 212 -34.55 -51.93 39.14
CA GLU A 212 -33.79 -52.83 40.00
C GLU A 212 -33.42 -52.10 41.30
N ASP A 213 -34.02 -52.58 42.36
CA ASP A 213 -33.84 -52.13 43.75
C ASP A 213 -32.39 -52.34 44.21
N MET A 214 -31.49 -51.48 43.71
CA MET A 214 -30.06 -51.48 44.04
C MET A 214 -29.81 -50.86 45.40
N GLY A 215 -30.74 -50.96 46.38
CA GLY A 215 -30.52 -50.56 47.75
C GLY A 215 -30.11 -49.07 47.88
N MET A 216 -30.53 -48.20 46.97
CA MET A 216 -30.28 -46.79 47.04
C MET A 216 -31.03 -46.21 48.27
N ASP A 217 -30.30 -45.73 49.24
CA ASP A 217 -30.88 -45.08 50.40
C ASP A 217 -31.48 -43.73 50.03
N ASP A 218 -32.40 -43.24 50.88
CA ASP A 218 -33.09 -41.98 50.67
C ASP A 218 -32.13 -40.79 50.49
N ASP A 219 -30.95 -40.84 51.12
CA ASP A 219 -29.97 -39.78 51.00
C ASP A 219 -29.24 -39.79 49.65
N SER A 220 -28.92 -40.96 49.11
CA SER A 220 -28.37 -41.14 47.76
C SER A 220 -29.36 -40.66 46.69
N ARG A 221 -30.68 -40.97 46.86
CA ARG A 221 -31.75 -40.51 45.98
C ARG A 221 -31.89 -39.00 46.00
N LYS A 222 -31.86 -38.36 47.20
CA LYS A 222 -31.84 -36.89 47.35
C LYS A 222 -30.65 -36.24 46.69
N GLN A 223 -29.47 -36.83 46.87
CA GLN A 223 -28.24 -36.36 46.23
C GLN A 223 -28.33 -36.42 44.68
N ALA A 224 -28.84 -37.49 44.12
CA ALA A 224 -29.05 -37.61 42.65
C ALA A 224 -30.03 -36.56 42.11
N CYS A 225 -31.14 -36.32 42.83
CA CYS A 225 -32.09 -35.27 42.49
C CYS A 225 -31.44 -33.88 42.54
N GLU A 226 -30.59 -33.61 43.56
CA GLU A 226 -29.89 -32.32 43.66
C GLU A 226 -28.86 -32.14 42.55
N ILE A 227 -28.14 -33.18 42.14
CA ILE A 227 -27.19 -33.14 41.00
C ILE A 227 -27.96 -32.83 39.72
N ILE A 228 -29.10 -33.48 39.47
CA ILE A 228 -29.95 -33.19 38.30
C ILE A 228 -30.41 -31.71 38.34
N ARG A 229 -30.89 -31.23 39.48
CA ARG A 229 -31.37 -29.88 39.65
C ARG A 229 -30.27 -28.85 39.36
N VAL A 230 -29.09 -29.03 39.92
CA VAL A 230 -27.92 -28.12 39.75
C VAL A 230 -27.49 -28.09 38.29
N ASN A 231 -27.36 -29.25 37.65
CA ASN A 231 -26.92 -29.33 36.24
C ASN A 231 -27.99 -28.80 35.29
N SER A 232 -29.28 -28.93 35.57
CA SER A 232 -30.36 -28.35 34.79
C SER A 232 -30.31 -26.82 34.85
N HIS A 233 -30.11 -26.24 36.04
CA HIS A 233 -29.92 -24.80 36.17
C HIS A 233 -28.69 -24.28 35.46
N GLN A 234 -27.57 -25.02 35.50
CA GLN A 234 -26.36 -24.66 34.76
C GLN A 234 -26.57 -24.69 33.26
N LEU A 235 -27.29 -25.71 32.75
CA LEU A 235 -27.60 -25.81 31.32
C LEU A 235 -28.49 -24.67 30.85
N LEU A 236 -29.55 -24.34 31.62
CA LEU A 236 -30.42 -23.20 31.32
C LEU A 236 -29.65 -21.87 31.32
N LYS A 237 -28.77 -21.66 32.29
CA LYS A 237 -27.92 -20.48 32.33
C LYS A 237 -27.00 -20.40 31.11
N LEU A 238 -26.36 -21.52 30.72
CA LEU A 238 -25.51 -21.58 29.54
C LEU A 238 -26.27 -21.25 28.25
N ILE A 239 -27.50 -21.80 28.08
CA ILE A 239 -28.34 -21.51 26.92
C ILE A 239 -28.69 -20.02 26.88
N ASN A 240 -29.10 -19.41 28.01
CA ASN A 240 -29.42 -17.99 28.09
C ASN A 240 -28.16 -17.13 27.78
N ASP A 241 -26.98 -17.49 28.32
CA ASP A 241 -25.71 -16.83 28.04
C ASP A 241 -25.37 -16.86 26.53
N ILE A 242 -25.69 -17.97 25.83
CA ILE A 242 -25.49 -18.13 24.40
C ILE A 242 -26.48 -17.28 23.59
N LEU A 243 -27.77 -17.27 23.98
CA LEU A 243 -28.77 -16.45 23.33
C LEU A 243 -28.45 -14.96 23.48
N ASP A 244 -28.07 -14.52 24.70
CA ASP A 244 -27.61 -13.15 24.94
C ASP A 244 -26.42 -12.79 23.97
N LEU A 245 -25.44 -13.68 23.83
CA LEU A 245 -24.31 -13.44 22.92
C LEU A 245 -24.72 -13.34 21.45
N SER A 246 -25.67 -14.20 21.01
CA SER A 246 -26.21 -14.18 19.63
C SER A 246 -26.92 -12.84 19.36
N ASP A 247 -27.79 -12.43 20.29
CA ASP A 247 -28.52 -11.18 20.18
C ASP A 247 -27.57 -9.96 20.11
N PHE A 248 -26.44 -9.99 20.87
CA PHE A 248 -25.41 -8.96 20.82
C PHE A 248 -24.66 -8.94 19.47
N GLU A 249 -24.45 -10.08 18.82
CA GLU A 249 -23.77 -10.17 17.52
C GLU A 249 -24.64 -9.69 16.36
N GLU A 250 -25.95 -9.82 16.47
CA GLU A 250 -26.90 -9.44 15.41
C GLU A 250 -27.41 -8.01 15.53
N ASP A 251 -26.91 -7.21 16.48
CA ASP A 251 -27.43 -5.88 16.84
C ASP A 251 -28.96 -5.86 17.16
N ASN A 252 -29.49 -7.03 17.54
CA ASN A 252 -30.93 -7.23 17.81
C ASN A 252 -31.32 -6.99 19.27
N ILE A 253 -30.41 -6.45 20.07
CA ILE A 253 -30.67 -6.26 21.49
C ILE A 253 -31.57 -5.02 21.75
N HIS A 254 -32.65 -5.27 22.42
CA HIS A 254 -33.50 -4.24 22.95
C HIS A 254 -33.29 -4.09 24.46
N PHE A 255 -32.64 -2.99 24.87
CA PHE A 255 -32.55 -2.61 26.27
C PHE A 255 -33.78 -1.80 26.67
N ASN A 256 -34.43 -2.21 27.75
CA ASN A 256 -35.55 -1.44 28.32
C ASN A 256 -35.01 -0.35 29.27
N MET A 257 -34.46 0.72 28.67
CA MET A 257 -33.82 1.81 29.39
C MET A 257 -34.86 2.63 30.14
N LYS A 258 -34.81 2.62 31.49
CA LYS A 258 -35.66 3.40 32.40
C LYS A 258 -34.82 3.96 33.52
N GLU A 259 -35.34 4.98 34.19
CA GLU A 259 -34.73 5.53 35.40
C GLU A 259 -34.90 4.56 36.57
N HIS A 260 -33.80 4.10 37.14
CA HIS A 260 -33.74 3.22 38.28
C HIS A 260 -32.80 3.78 39.37
N ASP A 261 -33.02 3.37 40.62
CA ASP A 261 -32.10 3.69 41.70
C ASP A 261 -31.05 2.59 41.86
N ALA A 262 -29.81 2.93 41.53
CA ALA A 262 -28.67 2.00 41.61
C ALA A 262 -28.42 1.48 43.04
N VAL A 263 -28.64 2.32 44.07
CA VAL A 263 -28.44 1.90 45.46
C VAL A 263 -29.47 0.82 45.82
N LYS A 264 -30.73 0.97 45.38
CA LYS A 264 -31.77 -0.04 45.57
C LYS A 264 -31.45 -1.35 44.86
N ILE A 265 -31.03 -1.26 43.60
CA ILE A 265 -30.61 -2.45 42.80
C ILE A 265 -29.47 -3.20 43.51
N CYS A 266 -28.43 -2.49 43.97
CA CYS A 266 -27.30 -3.12 44.67
C CYS A 266 -27.74 -3.83 45.96
N ASN A 267 -28.57 -3.22 46.75
CA ASN A 267 -29.11 -3.85 47.98
C ASN A 267 -29.90 -5.12 47.66
N GLU A 268 -30.81 -5.06 46.69
CA GLU A 268 -31.64 -6.21 46.28
C GLU A 268 -30.78 -7.35 45.72
N VAL A 269 -29.71 -7.05 44.97
CA VAL A 269 -28.77 -8.05 44.47
C VAL A 269 -27.99 -8.71 45.62
N ILE A 270 -27.53 -7.92 46.60
CA ILE A 270 -26.83 -8.46 47.77
C ILE A 270 -27.73 -9.41 48.54
N GLU A 271 -29.00 -9.02 48.82
CA GLU A 271 -29.98 -9.88 49.50
C GLU A 271 -30.27 -11.16 48.69
N THR A 272 -30.41 -11.04 47.38
CA THR A 272 -30.59 -12.22 46.49
C THR A 272 -29.44 -13.21 46.64
N ILE A 273 -28.18 -12.72 46.61
CA ILE A 273 -26.99 -13.57 46.76
C ILE A 273 -26.94 -14.21 48.15
N ARG A 274 -27.26 -13.46 49.24
CA ARG A 274 -27.33 -13.98 50.59
C ARG A 274 -28.31 -15.11 50.74
N ALA A 275 -29.50 -14.98 50.14
CA ALA A 275 -30.56 -15.99 50.17
C ALA A 275 -30.28 -17.22 49.30
N SER A 276 -29.58 -17.07 48.16
CA SER A 276 -29.40 -18.13 47.17
C SER A 276 -28.12 -18.95 47.35
N TYR A 277 -27.12 -18.42 48.08
CA TYR A 277 -25.84 -19.06 48.21
C TYR A 277 -25.49 -19.30 49.70
N LYS A 278 -24.95 -20.49 49.98
CA LYS A 278 -24.39 -20.80 51.31
C LYS A 278 -23.04 -20.10 51.45
N LEU A 279 -23.04 -18.91 52.04
CA LEU A 279 -21.86 -18.04 52.06
C LEU A 279 -20.90 -18.46 53.21
N ASN A 280 -19.64 -18.74 52.86
CA ASN A 280 -18.55 -18.88 53.85
C ASN A 280 -17.74 -17.57 53.99
N VAL A 281 -18.18 -16.51 53.31
CA VAL A 281 -17.52 -15.20 53.22
C VAL A 281 -18.45 -14.10 53.65
N ARG A 282 -17.93 -13.01 54.21
CA ARG A 282 -18.67 -11.82 54.53
C ARG A 282 -18.98 -11.05 53.26
N LEU A 283 -20.27 -10.85 52.97
CA LEU A 283 -20.75 -10.11 51.81
C LEU A 283 -21.32 -8.75 52.25
N GLU A 284 -20.71 -7.64 51.78
CA GLU A 284 -21.01 -6.28 52.22
C GLU A 284 -21.33 -5.38 50.99
N PHE A 285 -22.18 -4.41 51.23
CA PHE A 285 -22.44 -3.30 50.28
C PHE A 285 -22.04 -1.99 50.91
N GLU A 286 -21.18 -1.23 50.28
CA GLU A 286 -20.68 0.06 50.73
C GLU A 286 -21.07 1.17 49.75
N THR A 287 -21.66 2.21 50.25
CA THR A 287 -21.92 3.45 49.51
C THR A 287 -22.12 4.61 50.48
N ALA A 288 -21.66 5.81 50.09
CA ALA A 288 -21.97 7.06 50.80
C ALA A 288 -23.25 7.72 50.28
N LEU A 289 -23.90 7.11 49.29
CA LEU A 289 -25.07 7.71 48.62
C LEU A 289 -26.37 7.16 49.19
N ALA A 290 -27.31 8.04 49.51
CA ALA A 290 -28.66 7.63 49.91
C ALA A 290 -29.47 7.08 48.73
N SER A 291 -29.24 7.59 47.52
CA SER A 291 -29.89 7.20 46.27
C SER A 291 -29.02 7.67 45.09
N LEU A 292 -28.98 6.91 44.00
CA LEU A 292 -28.33 7.31 42.75
C LEU A 292 -29.19 6.89 41.55
N LYS A 293 -29.87 7.88 40.96
CA LYS A 293 -30.67 7.66 39.75
C LYS A 293 -29.80 7.53 38.52
N LEU A 294 -30.07 6.49 37.72
CA LEU A 294 -29.44 6.28 36.43
C LEU A 294 -30.41 5.65 35.41
N GLU A 295 -30.26 5.97 34.15
CA GLU A 295 -31.01 5.34 33.05
C GLU A 295 -30.34 4.01 32.68
N THR A 296 -31.00 2.90 32.96
CA THR A 296 -30.50 1.56 32.72
C THR A 296 -31.63 0.57 32.47
N ASP A 297 -31.27 -0.58 31.91
CA ASP A 297 -32.11 -1.77 32.02
C ASP A 297 -31.76 -2.49 33.32
N ASP A 298 -32.75 -2.53 34.24
CA ASP A 298 -32.63 -3.13 35.56
C ASP A 298 -32.15 -4.59 35.50
N SER A 299 -32.70 -5.36 34.58
CA SER A 299 -32.39 -6.80 34.48
C SER A 299 -30.90 -7.00 34.00
N ARG A 300 -30.45 -6.16 33.10
CA ARG A 300 -29.06 -6.24 32.58
C ARG A 300 -28.03 -5.74 33.59
N LEU A 301 -28.36 -4.66 34.34
CA LEU A 301 -27.45 -4.21 35.43
C LEU A 301 -27.37 -5.26 36.54
N ARG A 302 -28.50 -5.87 36.95
CA ARG A 302 -28.48 -7.00 37.89
C ARG A 302 -27.67 -8.17 37.38
N GLN A 303 -27.77 -8.51 36.11
CA GLN A 303 -26.99 -9.58 35.46
C GLN A 303 -25.49 -9.34 35.61
N VAL A 304 -25.01 -8.10 35.35
CA VAL A 304 -23.59 -7.73 35.55
C VAL A 304 -23.19 -7.89 37.03
N LEU A 305 -23.94 -7.30 37.95
CA LEU A 305 -23.63 -7.35 39.36
C LEU A 305 -23.62 -8.79 39.92
N ILE A 306 -24.65 -9.59 39.58
CA ILE A 306 -24.73 -11.00 39.98
C ILE A 306 -23.56 -11.80 39.44
N ASN A 307 -23.20 -11.64 38.16
CA ASN A 307 -22.06 -12.35 37.57
C ASN A 307 -20.72 -12.02 38.26
N LEU A 308 -20.49 -10.74 38.59
CA LEU A 308 -19.30 -10.31 39.29
C LEU A 308 -19.26 -10.81 40.73
N LEU A 309 -20.37 -10.69 41.46
CA LEU A 309 -20.49 -11.11 42.85
C LEU A 309 -20.41 -12.63 43.02
N VAL A 310 -21.07 -13.39 42.17
CA VAL A 310 -20.98 -14.88 42.18
C VAL A 310 -19.56 -15.32 41.89
N ASN A 311 -18.87 -14.69 40.96
CA ASN A 311 -17.44 -14.97 40.73
C ASN A 311 -16.61 -14.64 41.96
N ALA A 312 -16.80 -13.49 42.61
CA ALA A 312 -16.09 -13.09 43.82
C ALA A 312 -16.30 -14.11 44.95
N VAL A 313 -17.55 -14.52 45.25
CA VAL A 313 -17.88 -15.54 46.27
C VAL A 313 -17.25 -16.89 45.91
N LYS A 314 -17.28 -17.32 44.68
CA LYS A 314 -16.76 -18.58 44.18
C LYS A 314 -15.23 -18.70 44.38
N PHE A 315 -14.51 -17.62 44.14
CA PHE A 315 -13.06 -17.59 44.20
C PHE A 315 -12.49 -17.15 45.54
N THR A 316 -13.36 -16.84 46.52
CA THR A 316 -12.99 -16.50 47.90
C THR A 316 -13.42 -17.63 48.83
N LYS A 317 -12.47 -18.38 49.37
CA LYS A 317 -12.79 -19.47 50.32
C LYS A 317 -13.14 -18.93 51.69
N GLU A 318 -12.40 -17.95 52.15
CA GLU A 318 -12.55 -17.29 53.47
C GLU A 318 -12.24 -15.80 53.31
N GLY A 319 -12.91 -14.92 54.04
CA GLY A 319 -12.70 -13.48 53.99
C GLY A 319 -13.94 -12.67 53.63
N SER A 320 -13.81 -11.72 52.74
CA SER A 320 -14.89 -10.80 52.40
C SER A 320 -15.01 -10.51 50.92
N VAL A 321 -16.23 -10.23 50.50
CA VAL A 321 -16.59 -9.68 49.18
C VAL A 321 -17.37 -8.38 49.41
N VAL A 322 -16.86 -7.30 48.80
CA VAL A 322 -17.41 -5.95 48.97
C VAL A 322 -17.89 -5.41 47.63
N LEU A 323 -19.16 -5.13 47.51
CA LEU A 323 -19.72 -4.32 46.42
C LEU A 323 -19.67 -2.86 46.86
N LYS A 324 -19.05 -2.00 46.05
CA LYS A 324 -19.04 -0.55 46.34
C LYS A 324 -19.62 0.22 45.17
N LEU A 325 -20.46 1.24 45.49
CA LEU A 325 -21.04 2.16 44.54
C LEU A 325 -20.64 3.60 44.88
N GLU A 326 -20.05 4.26 43.91
CA GLU A 326 -19.64 5.67 44.03
C GLU A 326 -20.14 6.48 42.81
N LYS A 327 -20.35 7.77 43.00
CA LYS A 327 -20.59 8.69 41.89
C LYS A 327 -19.26 9.32 41.48
N ALA A 328 -18.87 9.11 40.25
CA ALA A 328 -17.66 9.72 39.71
C ALA A 328 -17.90 11.16 39.27
N ASN A 329 -16.82 11.95 39.18
CA ASN A 329 -16.88 13.38 38.83
C ASN A 329 -17.26 13.64 37.34
N ASP A 330 -17.15 12.64 36.51
CA ASP A 330 -17.45 12.70 35.06
C ASP A 330 -18.94 12.45 34.71
N GLY A 331 -19.80 12.37 35.72
CA GLY A 331 -21.22 12.09 35.52
C GLY A 331 -21.53 10.62 35.27
N THR A 332 -20.65 9.70 35.73
CA THR A 332 -20.86 8.25 35.73
C THR A 332 -21.05 7.71 37.15
N ALA A 333 -21.68 6.54 37.27
CA ALA A 333 -21.65 5.70 38.45
C ALA A 333 -20.45 4.72 38.32
N LEU A 334 -19.66 4.59 39.37
CA LEU A 334 -18.56 3.63 39.47
C LEU A 334 -19.01 2.50 40.42
N PHE A 335 -19.08 1.30 39.88
CA PHE A 335 -19.28 0.07 40.61
C PHE A 335 -17.97 -0.67 40.77
N SER A 336 -17.72 -1.19 41.96
CA SER A 336 -16.58 -2.09 42.16
C SER A 336 -16.96 -3.29 43.01
N VAL A 337 -16.50 -4.47 42.62
CA VAL A 337 -16.64 -5.72 43.38
C VAL A 337 -15.22 -6.16 43.73
N ALA A 338 -14.90 -6.08 45.03
CA ALA A 338 -13.61 -6.46 45.55
C ALA A 338 -13.73 -7.73 46.36
N ASP A 339 -12.84 -8.68 46.16
CA ASP A 339 -12.76 -9.93 46.90
C ASP A 339 -11.39 -10.08 47.57
N THR A 340 -11.31 -10.98 48.56
CA THR A 340 -10.08 -11.36 49.23
C THR A 340 -9.61 -12.77 48.83
N GLY A 341 -9.92 -13.18 47.58
CA GLY A 341 -9.67 -14.51 47.06
C GLY A 341 -8.26 -14.68 46.47
N CYS A 342 -8.15 -15.60 45.51
CA CYS A 342 -6.86 -15.96 44.92
C CYS A 342 -6.26 -14.90 43.99
N GLY A 343 -7.04 -13.86 43.64
CA GLY A 343 -6.62 -12.83 42.69
C GLY A 343 -6.49 -13.29 41.24
N ILE A 344 -6.00 -12.38 40.36
CA ILE A 344 -5.86 -12.65 38.94
C ILE A 344 -4.47 -12.20 38.49
N PRO A 345 -3.65 -13.10 37.91
CA PRO A 345 -2.32 -12.76 37.37
C PRO A 345 -2.41 -11.66 36.32
N LYS A 346 -1.45 -10.73 36.30
CA LYS A 346 -1.47 -9.56 35.38
C LYS A 346 -1.58 -9.94 33.92
N GLU A 347 -0.93 -11.03 33.53
CA GLU A 347 -0.96 -11.54 32.14
C GLU A 347 -2.35 -12.00 31.70
N LYS A 348 -3.16 -12.46 32.67
CA LYS A 348 -4.52 -12.97 32.39
C LYS A 348 -5.62 -11.92 32.53
N GLN A 349 -5.36 -10.76 33.13
CA GLN A 349 -6.38 -9.74 33.40
C GLN A 349 -7.11 -9.21 32.17
N LYS A 350 -6.45 -9.18 31.00
CA LYS A 350 -7.06 -8.81 29.72
C LYS A 350 -7.83 -9.97 29.07
N LEU A 351 -7.38 -11.19 29.30
CA LEU A 351 -7.91 -12.39 28.65
C LEU A 351 -9.20 -12.88 29.29
N ILE A 352 -9.42 -12.68 30.60
CA ILE A 352 -10.62 -13.18 31.30
C ILE A 352 -11.95 -12.60 30.82
N PHE A 353 -11.92 -11.50 30.07
CA PHE A 353 -13.10 -10.95 29.42
C PHE A 353 -13.35 -11.54 28.02
N GLU A 354 -12.44 -12.38 27.51
CA GLU A 354 -12.66 -13.14 26.27
C GLU A 354 -13.60 -14.32 26.53
N ARG A 355 -14.31 -14.77 25.49
CA ARG A 355 -15.31 -15.83 25.58
C ARG A 355 -14.63 -17.17 25.91
N PHE A 356 -15.20 -17.93 26.86
CA PHE A 356 -14.73 -19.27 27.34
C PHE A 356 -13.36 -19.25 28.02
N GLU A 357 -12.79 -18.09 28.29
CA GLU A 357 -11.55 -18.03 29.07
C GLU A 357 -11.83 -18.34 30.54
N LYS A 358 -11.02 -19.25 31.09
CA LYS A 358 -11.02 -19.68 32.48
C LYS A 358 -9.64 -19.56 33.06
N LEU A 359 -9.52 -19.04 34.28
CA LEU A 359 -8.25 -19.01 35.00
C LEU A 359 -7.76 -20.39 35.35
N ASN A 360 -8.71 -21.32 35.61
CA ASN A 360 -8.46 -22.71 35.96
C ASN A 360 -9.53 -23.56 35.33
N GLU A 361 -9.16 -24.58 34.54
CA GLU A 361 -10.07 -25.48 33.85
C GLU A 361 -10.90 -26.36 34.80
N PHE A 362 -10.41 -26.58 36.02
CA PHE A 362 -11.09 -27.39 37.04
C PHE A 362 -12.18 -26.60 37.78
N VAL A 363 -12.27 -25.30 37.60
CA VAL A 363 -13.29 -24.49 38.28
C VAL A 363 -14.55 -24.39 37.41
N GLN A 364 -15.65 -24.92 37.99
CA GLN A 364 -16.97 -24.97 37.35
C GLN A 364 -17.45 -23.58 36.86
N GLY A 365 -17.84 -23.45 35.58
CA GLY A 365 -18.38 -22.21 35.01
C GLY A 365 -18.22 -22.16 33.49
N THR A 366 -19.10 -21.44 32.82
CA THR A 366 -19.21 -21.40 31.36
C THR A 366 -18.09 -20.58 30.66
N GLY A 367 -17.40 -19.69 31.42
CA GLY A 367 -16.46 -18.73 30.85
C GLY A 367 -17.12 -17.63 29.98
N LEU A 368 -18.47 -17.52 30.02
CA LEU A 368 -19.20 -16.50 29.25
C LEU A 368 -19.61 -15.30 30.09
N GLY A 369 -19.78 -15.45 31.40
CA GLY A 369 -20.31 -14.39 32.28
C GLY A 369 -19.57 -13.07 32.21
N LEU A 370 -18.23 -13.08 32.23
CA LEU A 370 -17.41 -11.85 32.18
C LEU A 370 -17.45 -11.21 30.76
N SER A 371 -17.51 -12.01 29.70
CA SER A 371 -17.66 -11.49 28.36
C SER A 371 -19.02 -10.82 28.14
N ILE A 372 -20.09 -11.38 28.74
CA ILE A 372 -21.42 -10.77 28.74
C ILE A 372 -21.41 -9.47 29.55
N CYS A 373 -20.76 -9.45 30.73
CA CYS A 373 -20.59 -8.21 31.50
C CYS A 373 -19.95 -7.11 30.69
N ARG A 374 -18.88 -7.44 29.94
CA ARG A 374 -18.21 -6.47 29.05
C ARG A 374 -19.14 -5.96 27.95
N LEU A 375 -19.92 -6.84 27.32
CA LEU A 375 -20.89 -6.45 26.29
C LEU A 375 -21.98 -5.51 26.84
N ILE A 376 -22.62 -5.86 27.95
CA ILE A 376 -23.65 -5.05 28.58
C ILE A 376 -23.09 -3.68 28.97
N VAL A 377 -21.94 -3.64 29.66
CA VAL A 377 -21.36 -2.39 30.13
C VAL A 377 -20.91 -1.51 28.95
N THR A 378 -20.36 -2.10 27.89
CA THR A 378 -19.95 -1.37 26.67
C THR A 378 -21.16 -0.80 25.95
N PHE A 379 -22.25 -1.57 25.83
CA PHE A 379 -23.49 -1.14 25.18
C PHE A 379 -24.08 0.11 25.82
N VAL A 380 -24.09 0.19 27.15
CA VAL A 380 -24.57 1.39 27.85
C VAL A 380 -23.58 2.56 27.86
N GLY A 381 -22.41 2.39 27.20
CA GLY A 381 -21.36 3.43 27.11
C GLY A 381 -20.39 3.46 28.30
N GLY A 382 -20.39 2.42 29.13
CA GLY A 382 -19.46 2.24 30.24
C GLY A 382 -18.18 1.54 29.88
N LYS A 383 -17.30 1.31 30.87
CA LYS A 383 -16.06 0.53 30.76
C LYS A 383 -16.01 -0.46 31.92
N ILE A 384 -15.45 -1.65 31.68
CA ILE A 384 -15.19 -2.66 32.71
C ILE A 384 -13.72 -3.05 32.68
N TRP A 385 -13.10 -3.18 33.85
CA TRP A 385 -11.69 -3.55 33.99
C TRP A 385 -11.42 -4.20 35.35
N ILE A 386 -10.20 -4.70 35.55
CA ILE A 386 -9.68 -5.12 36.84
C ILE A 386 -8.74 -4.04 37.36
N ASP A 387 -8.88 -3.73 38.65
CA ASP A 387 -7.97 -2.85 39.34
C ASP A 387 -6.64 -3.58 39.58
N GLY A 388 -5.61 -3.24 38.78
CA GLY A 388 -4.29 -3.86 38.82
C GLY A 388 -3.48 -3.54 40.09
N ASP A 389 -3.88 -2.52 40.84
CA ASP A 389 -3.20 -2.09 42.09
C ASP A 389 -3.78 -2.78 43.33
N TYR A 390 -4.92 -3.45 43.20
CA TYR A 390 -5.51 -4.20 44.27
C TYR A 390 -4.83 -5.55 44.45
N THR A 391 -4.21 -5.78 45.64
CA THR A 391 -3.35 -6.94 45.90
C THR A 391 -3.93 -7.96 46.86
N ARG A 392 -5.09 -7.69 47.50
CA ARG A 392 -5.71 -8.59 48.50
C ARG A 392 -6.52 -9.73 47.90
N GLY A 393 -6.78 -9.71 46.59
CA GLY A 393 -7.59 -10.63 45.81
C GLY A 393 -7.80 -10.07 44.44
N ALA A 394 -9.03 -10.03 43.94
CA ALA A 394 -9.38 -9.33 42.70
C ALA A 394 -10.37 -8.20 42.99
N ARG A 395 -10.27 -7.10 42.21
CA ARG A 395 -11.23 -6.01 42.20
C ARG A 395 -11.68 -5.74 40.76
N PHE A 396 -12.90 -6.08 40.48
CA PHE A 396 -13.57 -5.74 39.23
C PHE A 396 -14.23 -4.37 39.35
N CYS A 397 -13.97 -3.49 38.41
CA CYS A 397 -14.54 -2.15 38.34
C CYS A 397 -15.29 -1.98 37.04
N PHE A 398 -16.44 -1.30 37.09
CA PHE A 398 -17.08 -0.84 35.87
C PHE A 398 -17.78 0.51 36.07
N THR A 399 -17.84 1.30 34.98
CA THR A 399 -18.59 2.56 34.96
C THR A 399 -19.94 2.40 34.25
N HIS A 400 -20.91 3.19 34.65
CA HIS A 400 -22.21 3.30 33.99
C HIS A 400 -22.59 4.78 33.90
N PRO A 401 -22.91 5.32 32.71
CA PRO A 401 -23.40 6.70 32.58
C PRO A 401 -24.70 6.90 33.39
N LEU A 402 -24.85 8.06 34.02
CA LEU A 402 -26.11 8.37 34.72
C LEU A 402 -27.29 8.55 33.76
N LYS A 403 -26.98 9.05 32.53
CA LYS A 403 -27.96 9.16 31.42
C LYS A 403 -27.48 8.39 30.24
N TYR A 404 -28.34 7.57 29.69
CA TYR A 404 -28.04 6.85 28.45
C TYR A 404 -27.99 7.82 27.27
N LYS A 405 -26.88 7.88 26.58
CA LYS A 405 -26.79 8.57 25.31
C LYS A 405 -26.87 7.49 24.23
N SER A 406 -27.98 7.39 23.55
CA SER A 406 -28.08 6.52 22.37
C SER A 406 -26.95 6.87 21.40
N THR A 407 -25.95 6.01 21.32
CA THR A 407 -24.90 6.11 20.29
C THR A 407 -25.40 5.35 19.08
N LEU A 408 -26.52 5.79 18.49
CA LEU A 408 -26.88 5.44 17.14
C LEU A 408 -26.00 6.33 16.25
N LEU A 409 -24.89 5.78 15.78
CA LEU A 409 -24.16 6.21 14.61
C LEU A 409 -24.15 5.06 13.60
#